data_ff45e296417ef04f23b81700740e10a3
#
_entry.id   ff45e296417ef04f23b81700740e10a3
#
_cell.length_a   1.000
_cell.length_b   1.000
_cell.length_c   1.000
_cell.angle_alpha   90.00
_cell.angle_beta   90.00
_cell.angle_gamma   90.00
#
_symmetry.space_group_name_H-M   'P 1'
#
loop_
_entity.id
_entity.type
_entity.pdbx_description
1 polymer ?
#
loop_
_entity_poly.entity_id
_entity_poly.type
_entity_poly.pdbx_seq_one_letter_code
_entity_poly.pdbx_strand_id
1 'polypeptide(L)'
;AILKASDKNAVEIIGSQSIDRKEEILLAFANGEIERLITKAKMTSMGLNWQHCNHSVFFPTWSYEQYYQAIRRFWRFGQKNDVTIDMVISDGQTRVLEALEQKTKKAIELHKNLTENVNRSFENKTKEFNKQIITPKFL
;
A
#
# COMPACT_ATOMS: atom_id res chain seq x y z
N ALA A 1 23.72 1.16 0.41
CA ALA A 1 25.10 1.28 -0.09
C ALA A 1 25.29 0.63 -1.47
N ILE A 2 25.00 -0.70 -1.64
CA ILE A 2 25.22 -1.41 -2.92
C ILE A 2 24.36 -0.83 -4.05
N LEU A 3 23.07 -0.65 -3.83
CA LEU A 3 22.15 -0.09 -4.84
C LEU A 3 22.56 1.32 -5.27
N LYS A 4 22.98 2.17 -4.32
CA LYS A 4 23.48 3.50 -4.62
C LYS A 4 24.77 3.50 -5.42
N ALA A 5 25.64 2.51 -5.19
CA ALA A 5 26.87 2.35 -5.98
C ALA A 5 26.57 1.92 -7.43
N SER A 6 25.48 1.15 -7.64
CA SER A 6 25.07 0.71 -8.97
C SER A 6 24.35 1.81 -9.77
N ASP A 7 23.67 2.73 -9.10
CA ASP A 7 22.94 3.84 -9.73
C ASP A 7 23.29 5.18 -9.07
N LYS A 8 24.16 5.93 -9.70
CA LYS A 8 24.62 7.24 -9.22
C LYS A 8 23.51 8.28 -9.19
N ASN A 9 22.50 8.14 -10.03
CA ASN A 9 21.37 9.09 -10.15
C ASN A 9 20.28 8.82 -9.11
N ALA A 10 20.31 7.67 -8.44
CA ALA A 10 19.35 7.37 -7.39
C ALA A 10 19.66 8.17 -6.11
N VAL A 11 18.65 8.69 -5.47
CA VAL A 11 18.75 9.33 -4.15
C VAL A 11 18.41 8.32 -3.07
N GLU A 12 19.26 8.22 -2.04
CA GLU A 12 19.08 7.28 -0.93
C GLU A 12 18.66 8.01 0.35
N ILE A 13 17.65 7.47 1.02
CA ILE A 13 17.28 7.90 2.37
C ILE A 13 17.87 6.89 3.38
N ILE A 14 18.72 7.40 4.26
CA ILE A 14 19.34 6.60 5.33
C ILE A 14 18.84 7.03 6.71
N GLY A 15 18.87 6.08 7.66
CA GLY A 15 18.34 6.29 9.00
C GLY A 15 18.97 7.44 9.78
N SER A 16 20.26 7.70 9.55
CA SER A 16 21.05 8.75 10.23
C SER A 16 20.80 10.17 9.75
N GLN A 17 20.10 10.38 8.64
CA GLN A 17 19.72 11.73 8.17
C GLN A 17 18.72 12.38 9.13
N SER A 18 18.74 13.72 9.19
CA SER A 18 17.74 14.50 9.92
C SER A 18 16.33 14.27 9.36
N ILE A 19 15.32 14.55 10.17
CA ILE A 19 13.93 14.42 9.76
C ILE A 19 13.63 15.35 8.59
N ASP A 20 14.07 16.60 8.68
CA ASP A 20 13.85 17.63 7.64
C ASP A 20 14.45 17.20 6.29
N ARG A 21 15.66 16.62 6.31
CA ARG A 21 16.30 16.14 5.08
C ARG A 21 15.56 14.95 4.47
N LYS A 22 15.03 14.06 5.28
CA LYS A 22 14.20 12.94 4.79
C LYS A 22 12.91 13.44 4.16
N GLU A 23 12.26 14.41 4.80
CA GLU A 23 11.02 15.02 4.31
C GLU A 23 11.26 15.74 2.98
N GLU A 24 12.32 16.53 2.88
CA GLU A 24 12.72 17.21 1.64
C GLU A 24 12.90 16.22 0.48
N ILE A 25 13.64 15.12 0.68
CA ILE A 25 13.86 14.10 -0.35
C ILE A 25 12.54 13.42 -0.74
N LEU A 26 11.69 13.10 0.23
CA LEU A 26 10.41 12.43 -0.02
C LEU A 26 9.44 13.34 -0.77
N LEU A 27 9.43 14.63 -0.47
CA LEU A 27 8.62 15.63 -1.19
C LEU A 27 9.16 15.84 -2.62
N ALA A 28 10.46 15.97 -2.78
CA ALA A 28 11.09 16.10 -4.10
C ALA A 28 10.79 14.86 -4.98
N PHE A 29 10.80 13.65 -4.41
CA PHE A 29 10.38 12.46 -5.12
C PHE A 29 8.87 12.49 -5.46
N ALA A 30 8.02 12.90 -4.54
CA ALA A 30 6.58 13.00 -4.77
C ALA A 30 6.22 14.03 -5.85
N ASN A 31 7.02 15.09 -5.98
CA ASN A 31 6.87 16.11 -7.02
C ASN A 31 7.50 15.73 -8.37
N GLY A 32 8.19 14.57 -8.45
CA GLY A 32 8.84 14.09 -9.66
C GLY A 32 10.20 14.74 -9.95
N GLU A 33 10.78 15.49 -9.01
CA GLU A 33 12.10 16.10 -9.10
C GLU A 33 13.23 15.06 -8.97
N ILE A 34 12.94 13.96 -8.28
CA ILE A 34 13.84 12.81 -8.11
C ILE A 34 13.25 11.65 -8.90
N GLU A 35 13.99 11.11 -9.87
CA GLU A 35 13.55 10.01 -10.71
C GLU A 35 13.57 8.66 -9.98
N ARG A 36 14.60 8.43 -9.15
CA ARG A 36 14.84 7.15 -8.48
C ARG A 36 15.16 7.34 -7.02
N LEU A 37 14.36 6.69 -6.18
CA LEU A 37 14.48 6.77 -4.72
C LEU A 37 14.82 5.39 -4.14
N ILE A 38 15.86 5.33 -3.31
CA ILE A 38 16.20 4.15 -2.50
C ILE A 38 15.81 4.44 -1.06
N THR A 39 14.91 3.64 -0.52
CA THR A 39 14.40 3.83 0.84
C THR A 39 14.06 2.50 1.50
N LYS A 40 13.90 2.50 2.81
CA LYS A 40 13.39 1.34 3.55
C LYS A 40 11.86 1.40 3.59
N ALA A 41 11.18 0.25 3.48
CA ALA A 41 9.73 0.16 3.55
C ALA A 41 9.15 0.84 4.81
N LYS A 42 9.82 0.76 5.95
CA LYS A 42 9.42 1.43 7.19
C LYS A 42 9.40 2.95 7.10
N MET A 43 10.23 3.56 6.25
CA MET A 43 10.28 5.01 6.08
C MET A 43 9.17 5.54 5.16
N THR A 44 8.48 4.68 4.45
CA THR A 44 7.37 5.05 3.56
C THR A 44 6.07 5.33 4.32
N SER A 45 6.05 5.20 5.65
CA SER A 45 4.86 5.40 6.50
C SER A 45 4.36 6.85 6.53
N MET A 46 5.10 7.82 6.01
CA MET A 46 4.76 9.26 6.03
C MET A 46 3.59 9.70 5.15
N GLY A 47 2.75 8.82 4.65
CA GLY A 47 1.49 9.22 4.01
C GLY A 47 1.58 9.83 2.61
N LEU A 48 2.76 9.94 2.03
CA LEU A 48 2.99 10.58 0.73
C LEU A 48 2.35 9.83 -0.44
N ASN A 49 2.03 10.55 -1.48
CA ASN A 49 1.47 10.04 -2.72
C ASN A 49 2.57 9.91 -3.79
N TRP A 50 2.76 8.68 -4.31
CA TRP A 50 3.76 8.38 -5.33
C TRP A 50 3.14 7.82 -6.61
N GLN A 51 1.97 8.31 -6.99
CA GLN A 51 1.26 7.89 -8.20
C GLN A 51 1.99 8.19 -9.52
N HIS A 52 2.96 9.11 -9.50
CA HIS A 52 3.82 9.35 -10.66
C HIS A 52 4.76 8.18 -10.93
N CYS A 53 5.05 7.35 -9.93
CA CYS A 53 5.88 6.16 -10.03
C CYS A 53 5.00 4.92 -10.14
N ASN A 54 5.21 4.11 -11.17
CA ASN A 54 4.47 2.89 -11.43
C ASN A 54 5.33 1.62 -11.41
N HIS A 55 6.63 1.75 -11.12
CA HIS A 55 7.55 0.63 -11.02
C HIS A 55 8.36 0.70 -9.73
N SER A 56 8.42 -0.41 -9.01
CA SER A 56 9.16 -0.52 -7.75
C SER A 56 9.88 -1.85 -7.64
N VAL A 57 11.09 -1.82 -7.10
CA VAL A 57 11.83 -3.00 -6.72
C VAL A 57 11.72 -3.17 -5.20
N PHE A 58 11.25 -4.31 -4.75
CA PHE A 58 10.99 -4.58 -3.33
C PHE A 58 11.79 -5.78 -2.83
N PHE A 59 12.45 -5.59 -1.70
CA PHE A 59 13.10 -6.67 -0.95
C PHE A 59 12.14 -7.14 0.15
N PRO A 60 11.56 -8.33 0.05
CA PRO A 60 10.50 -8.76 0.95
C PRO A 60 10.99 -8.92 2.38
N THR A 61 10.13 -8.54 3.31
CA THR A 61 10.30 -8.76 4.75
C THR A 61 9.18 -9.66 5.25
N TRP A 62 9.27 -10.17 6.48
CA TRP A 62 8.20 -10.95 7.11
C TRP A 62 6.93 -10.15 7.39
N SER A 63 6.96 -8.82 7.25
CA SER A 63 5.85 -7.93 7.53
C SER A 63 5.00 -7.68 6.29
N TYR A 64 3.85 -8.33 6.21
CA TYR A 64 2.83 -8.05 5.21
C TYR A 64 2.35 -6.59 5.25
N GLU A 65 2.23 -6.02 6.45
CA GLU A 65 1.81 -4.64 6.62
C GLU A 65 2.76 -3.65 5.93
N GLN A 66 4.07 -3.82 6.13
CA GLN A 66 5.06 -2.96 5.47
C GLN A 66 5.01 -3.09 3.95
N TYR A 67 4.85 -4.31 3.44
CA TYR A 67 4.68 -4.58 2.02
C TYR A 67 3.42 -3.90 1.48
N TYR A 68 2.28 -4.13 2.10
CA TYR A 68 1.00 -3.56 1.70
C TYR A 68 1.03 -2.02 1.74
N GLN A 69 1.56 -1.43 2.79
CA GLN A 69 1.70 0.03 2.93
C GLN A 69 2.61 0.62 1.85
N ALA A 70 3.70 -0.05 1.50
CA ALA A 70 4.58 0.38 0.42
C ALA A 70 3.85 0.39 -0.93
N ILE A 71 3.16 -0.69 -1.29
CA ILE A 71 2.41 -0.80 -2.54
C ILE A 71 1.33 0.28 -2.64
N ARG A 72 0.59 0.55 -1.58
CA ARG A 72 -0.48 1.55 -1.54
C ARG A 72 0.01 2.98 -1.77
N ARG A 73 1.30 3.24 -1.82
CA ARG A 73 1.86 4.54 -2.24
C ARG A 73 1.80 4.74 -3.75
N PHE A 74 1.99 3.67 -4.50
CA PHE A 74 1.97 3.63 -5.96
C PHE A 74 0.58 3.29 -6.48
N TRP A 75 -0.03 2.26 -5.91
CA TRP A 75 -1.34 1.75 -6.30
C TRP A 75 -2.45 2.43 -5.50
N ARG A 76 -2.89 3.58 -5.98
CA ARG A 76 -3.96 4.39 -5.40
C ARG A 76 -4.99 4.77 -6.45
N PHE A 77 -6.15 5.23 -5.97
CA PHE A 77 -7.14 5.85 -6.83
C PHE A 77 -6.51 7.01 -7.62
N GLY A 78 -6.68 7.00 -8.95
CA GLY A 78 -6.06 7.97 -9.86
C GLY A 78 -4.72 7.56 -10.48
N GLN A 79 -4.18 6.37 -10.16
CA GLN A 79 -3.06 5.79 -10.91
C GLN A 79 -3.53 5.44 -12.32
N LYS A 80 -2.82 5.97 -13.34
CA LYS A 80 -3.18 5.79 -14.75
C LYS A 80 -2.47 4.63 -15.43
N ASN A 81 -1.37 4.18 -14.84
CA ASN A 81 -0.51 3.14 -15.39
C ASN A 81 -0.60 1.88 -14.54
N ASP A 82 -0.33 0.73 -15.15
CA ASP A 82 -0.16 -0.52 -14.40
C ASP A 82 1.02 -0.41 -13.46
N VAL A 83 0.82 -0.84 -12.21
CA VAL A 83 1.88 -0.83 -11.20
C VAL A 83 2.60 -2.15 -11.22
N THR A 84 3.89 -2.12 -11.53
CA THR A 84 4.78 -3.27 -11.53
C THR A 84 5.66 -3.27 -10.29
N ILE A 85 5.71 -4.40 -9.59
CA ILE A 85 6.55 -4.58 -8.40
C ILE A 85 7.43 -5.81 -8.59
N ASP A 86 8.72 -5.57 -8.77
CA ASP A 86 9.71 -6.64 -8.83
C ASP A 86 10.13 -7.06 -7.43
N MET A 87 9.95 -8.33 -7.11
CA MET A 87 10.37 -8.90 -5.84
C MET A 87 11.74 -9.54 -5.98
N VAL A 88 12.74 -8.96 -5.32
CA VAL A 88 14.10 -9.51 -5.31
C VAL A 88 14.29 -10.38 -4.07
N ILE A 89 14.48 -11.67 -4.27
CA ILE A 89 14.70 -12.65 -3.21
C ILE A 89 16.04 -13.36 -3.42
N SER A 90 16.70 -13.74 -2.33
CA SER A 90 17.79 -14.70 -2.36
C SER A 90 17.25 -16.13 -2.13
N ASP A 91 18.05 -17.15 -2.47
CA ASP A 91 17.65 -18.56 -2.34
C ASP A 91 17.17 -18.92 -0.92
N GLY A 92 17.75 -18.30 0.11
CA GLY A 92 17.33 -18.49 1.50
C GLY A 92 16.04 -17.77 1.91
N GLN A 93 15.48 -16.91 1.05
CA GLN A 93 14.30 -16.08 1.36
C GLN A 93 12.99 -16.59 0.77
N THR A 94 12.99 -17.74 0.11
CA THR A 94 11.78 -18.35 -0.47
C THR A 94 10.66 -18.50 0.56
N ARG A 95 10.98 -18.90 1.79
CA ARG A 95 10.01 -18.99 2.91
C ARG A 95 9.40 -17.64 3.29
N VAL A 96 10.14 -16.56 3.13
CA VAL A 96 9.62 -15.19 3.38
C VAL A 96 8.57 -14.84 2.34
N LEU A 97 8.84 -15.15 1.08
CA LEU A 97 7.91 -14.93 -0.02
C LEU A 97 6.62 -15.74 0.17
N GLU A 98 6.74 -17.05 0.42
CA GLU A 98 5.60 -17.94 0.70
C GLU A 98 4.74 -17.42 1.86
N ALA A 99 5.37 -17.01 2.96
CA ALA A 99 4.66 -16.44 4.11
C ALA A 99 3.95 -15.13 3.75
N LEU A 100 4.55 -14.30 2.92
CA LEU A 100 3.96 -13.05 2.44
C LEU A 100 2.73 -13.32 1.56
N GLU A 101 2.83 -14.26 0.63
CA GLU A 101 1.74 -14.68 -0.24
C GLU A 101 0.56 -15.26 0.55
N GLN A 102 0.83 -16.12 1.53
CA GLN A 102 -0.20 -16.67 2.41
C GLN A 102 -0.92 -15.57 3.20
N LYS A 103 -0.18 -14.60 3.74
CA LYS A 103 -0.78 -13.45 4.44
C LYS A 103 -1.60 -12.58 3.50
N THR A 104 -1.14 -12.39 2.27
CA THR A 104 -1.89 -11.66 1.24
C THR A 104 -3.23 -12.34 0.93
N LYS A 105 -3.23 -13.65 0.70
CA LYS A 105 -4.45 -14.43 0.45
C LYS A 105 -5.44 -14.33 1.61
N LYS A 106 -4.96 -14.51 2.84
CA LYS A 106 -5.80 -14.37 4.05
C LYS A 106 -6.38 -12.96 4.22
N ALA A 107 -5.60 -11.91 3.92
CA ALA A 107 -6.08 -10.54 4.00
C ALA A 107 -7.18 -10.25 2.97
N ILE A 108 -7.05 -10.75 1.74
CA ILE A 108 -8.06 -10.61 0.69
C ILE A 108 -9.35 -11.34 1.09
N GLU A 109 -9.23 -12.58 1.58
CA GLU A 109 -10.37 -13.38 2.05
C GLU A 109 -11.11 -12.69 3.21
N LEU A 110 -10.36 -12.21 4.20
CA LEU A 110 -10.92 -11.46 5.33
C LEU A 110 -11.67 -10.21 4.86
N HIS A 111 -11.08 -9.44 3.95
CA HIS A 111 -11.73 -8.25 3.41
C HIS A 111 -13.02 -8.59 2.67
N LYS A 112 -13.03 -9.66 1.86
CA LYS A 112 -14.23 -10.14 1.18
C LYS A 112 -15.32 -10.50 2.18
N ASN A 113 -15.00 -11.32 3.18
CA ASN A 113 -15.95 -11.77 4.20
C ASN A 113 -16.51 -10.58 5.01
N LEU A 114 -15.67 -9.59 5.36
CA LEU A 114 -16.13 -8.37 6.04
C LEU A 114 -17.09 -7.56 5.17
N THR A 115 -16.77 -7.38 3.89
CA THR A 115 -17.64 -6.65 2.96
C THR A 115 -18.97 -7.33 2.79
N GLU A 116 -19.00 -8.65 2.64
CA GLU A 116 -20.24 -9.44 2.53
C GLU A 116 -21.10 -9.34 3.80
N ASN A 117 -20.49 -9.44 4.97
CA ASN A 117 -21.19 -9.31 6.25
C ASN A 117 -21.75 -7.91 6.48
N VAL A 118 -20.99 -6.88 6.12
CA VAL A 118 -21.44 -5.48 6.18
C VAL A 118 -22.65 -5.29 5.25
N ASN A 119 -22.57 -5.75 4.00
CA ASN A 119 -23.66 -5.63 3.04
C ASN A 119 -24.93 -6.34 3.53
N ARG A 120 -24.81 -7.58 4.04
CA ARG A 120 -25.95 -8.30 4.65
C ARG A 120 -26.56 -7.53 5.83
N SER A 121 -25.73 -6.91 6.66
CA SER A 121 -26.17 -6.12 7.80
C SER A 121 -26.96 -4.89 7.35
N PHE A 122 -26.53 -4.20 6.28
CA PHE A 122 -27.24 -3.07 5.69
C PHE A 122 -28.56 -3.50 5.07
N GLU A 123 -28.58 -4.60 4.30
CA GLU A 123 -29.81 -5.13 3.71
C GLU A 123 -30.87 -5.48 4.78
N ASN A 124 -30.45 -6.12 5.88
CA ASN A 124 -31.34 -6.46 6.97
C ASN A 124 -31.91 -5.22 7.65
N LYS A 125 -31.09 -4.23 7.97
CA LYS A 125 -31.54 -2.96 8.55
C LYS A 125 -32.50 -2.20 7.62
N THR A 126 -32.23 -2.21 6.32
CA THR A 126 -33.14 -1.58 5.34
C THR A 126 -34.48 -2.28 5.27
N LYS A 127 -34.50 -3.62 5.33
CA LYS A 127 -35.74 -4.40 5.38
C LYS A 127 -36.56 -4.14 6.66
N GLU A 128 -35.89 -4.03 7.80
CA GLU A 128 -36.53 -3.70 9.08
C GLU A 128 -37.08 -2.28 9.06
N PHE A 129 -36.35 -1.31 8.54
CA PHE A 129 -36.79 0.07 8.40
C PHE A 129 -38.03 0.16 7.51
N ASN A 130 -38.04 -0.50 6.37
CA ASN A 130 -39.18 -0.51 5.44
C ASN A 130 -40.43 -1.18 6.02
N LYS A 131 -40.27 -2.15 6.96
CA LYS A 131 -41.40 -2.75 7.67
C LYS A 131 -42.03 -1.81 8.71
N GLN A 132 -41.29 -0.82 9.21
CA GLN A 132 -41.74 0.14 10.22
C GLN A 132 -42.40 1.40 9.60
N ILE A 133 -42.37 1.57 8.29
CA ILE A 133 -43.06 2.67 7.61
C ILE A 133 -44.54 2.34 7.59
N ILE A 134 -45.25 2.74 8.65
CA ILE A 134 -46.70 2.76 8.69
C ILE A 134 -47.12 3.98 7.88
N THR A 135 -47.65 3.78 6.69
CA THR A 135 -48.29 4.86 5.93
C THR A 135 -49.47 5.38 6.72
N PRO A 136 -49.48 6.66 7.15
CA PRO A 136 -50.65 7.23 7.80
C PRO A 136 -51.82 7.16 6.84
N LYS A 137 -52.91 6.52 7.25
CA LYS A 137 -54.19 6.65 6.52
C LYS A 137 -54.70 8.06 6.79
N PHE A 138 -54.45 8.96 5.85
CA PHE A 138 -55.20 10.21 5.80
C PHE A 138 -56.57 9.88 5.26
N LEU A 139 -57.57 10.09 6.10
CA LEU A 139 -58.97 10.13 5.76
C LEU A 139 -59.26 11.33 4.87
#